data_a09428194d7076a6e795020edfd812b4
#
_entry.id   a09428194d7076a6e795020edfd812b4
#
_cell.length_a   1.000
_cell.length_b   1.000
_cell.length_c   1.000
_cell.angle_alpha   90.00
_cell.angle_beta   90.00
_cell.angle_gamma   90.00
#
_symmetry.space_group_name_H-M   'P 1'
#
loop_
_entity.id
_entity.type
_entity.pdbx_description
1 polymer ?
#
loop_
_entity_poly.entity_id
_entity_poly.type
_entity_poly.pdbx_seq_one_letter_code
_entity_poly.pdbx_strand_id
1 'polypeptide(L)'
;MDEDKIEKKSIPPKVEDGSLPTTFDPLRKYLSEVSRYGVLSREEEYEVARKVFEDKDRGAAQKLVMSNLKLVIKISLEYYNTYLNVLDLIQEGNVGLLHAVKKYNPYKGTKFSTYASFWIRAYILKYIMDSWSLVKVGTTQSQRKLFYRLNKEKQKLEALGMIPVPALLASNLDVKEEEIEEMQKRLSFTDISLDSPIHDESDDTIMDMIRGGDDVEEVVSNKEKREILAQRVKEFKKGLNDKEVFIFEQRIMAEDPLTLQEIGQQFKISRERARQIENRVIKKFKERFQNEFHELDF
;
A
#
# COMPACT_ATOMS: atom_id res chain seq x y z
N MET A 1 -5.86 -13.55 42.71
CA MET A 1 -6.85 -12.52 43.11
C MET A 1 -6.08 -11.21 43.14
N ASP A 2 -6.08 -10.51 42.04
CA ASP A 2 -5.88 -9.09 41.95
C ASP A 2 -6.39 -8.64 40.62
N GLU A 3 -7.52 -7.91 40.69
CA GLU A 3 -8.24 -7.40 39.54
C GLU A 3 -7.48 -6.22 38.94
N ASP A 4 -7.12 -6.33 37.70
CA ASP A 4 -6.54 -5.26 36.87
C ASP A 4 -7.44 -4.02 36.87
N LYS A 5 -7.04 -3.00 37.58
CA LYS A 5 -7.56 -1.65 37.51
C LYS A 5 -7.16 -1.04 36.15
N ILE A 6 -8.02 -1.22 35.15
CA ILE A 6 -8.01 -0.40 33.96
C ILE A 6 -8.46 1.00 34.37
N GLU A 7 -7.52 1.95 34.39
CA GLU A 7 -7.82 3.37 34.56
C GLU A 7 -8.90 3.81 33.56
N LYS A 8 -10.06 4.16 34.11
CA LYS A 8 -11.13 4.83 33.40
C LYS A 8 -10.65 6.22 32.99
N LYS A 9 -10.15 6.36 31.74
CA LYS A 9 -9.97 7.69 31.14
C LYS A 9 -11.33 8.38 31.09
N SER A 10 -11.37 9.52 31.76
CA SER A 10 -12.48 10.41 31.99
C SER A 10 -13.27 10.74 30.73
N ILE A 11 -14.58 10.64 30.84
CA ILE A 11 -15.57 11.21 29.92
C ILE A 11 -15.28 12.71 29.79
N PRO A 12 -15.24 13.26 28.56
CA PRO A 12 -15.02 14.70 28.37
C PRO A 12 -16.12 15.51 29.08
N PRO A 13 -15.83 16.70 29.61
CA PRO A 13 -16.75 17.48 30.42
C PRO A 13 -17.99 17.89 29.62
N LYS A 14 -19.13 17.92 30.31
CA LYS A 14 -20.38 18.54 29.82
C LYS A 14 -20.10 19.96 29.36
N VAL A 15 -20.30 20.20 28.07
CA VAL A 15 -20.30 21.56 27.51
C VAL A 15 -21.60 22.22 27.93
N GLU A 16 -21.51 23.31 28.70
CA GLU A 16 -22.60 24.16 29.06
C GLU A 16 -23.19 24.88 27.84
N ASP A 17 -24.51 25.01 27.88
CA ASP A 17 -25.37 25.61 26.87
C ASP A 17 -25.00 27.10 26.63
N GLY A 18 -24.50 27.39 25.42
CA GLY A 18 -24.22 28.74 24.95
C GLY A 18 -24.20 28.77 23.43
N SER A 19 -25.38 28.95 22.85
CA SER A 19 -25.71 29.38 21.49
C SER A 19 -24.57 29.69 20.51
N LEU A 20 -24.02 28.65 19.90
CA LEU A 20 -23.36 28.72 18.58
C LEU A 20 -24.16 27.86 17.59
N PRO A 21 -24.20 28.18 16.31
CA PRO A 21 -24.95 27.38 15.33
C PRO A 21 -24.42 25.98 15.41
N THR A 22 -25.33 25.04 15.71
CA THR A 22 -25.04 23.61 15.87
C THR A 22 -24.34 23.12 14.61
N THR A 23 -23.01 23.04 14.64
CA THR A 23 -22.27 22.29 13.65
C THR A 23 -22.86 20.91 13.61
N PHE A 24 -23.42 20.55 12.45
CA PHE A 24 -24.08 19.28 12.23
C PHE A 24 -23.04 18.17 12.45
N ASP A 25 -23.09 17.55 13.63
CA ASP A 25 -22.21 16.42 13.97
C ASP A 25 -22.84 15.11 13.49
N PRO A 26 -22.38 14.54 12.38
CA PRO A 26 -22.94 13.30 11.81
C PRO A 26 -22.88 12.12 12.80
N LEU A 27 -21.85 12.08 13.65
CA LEU A 27 -21.70 11.02 14.65
C LEU A 27 -22.82 11.10 15.71
N ARG A 28 -23.08 12.29 16.24
CA ARG A 28 -24.15 12.48 17.23
C ARG A 28 -25.52 12.11 16.66
N LYS A 29 -25.78 12.49 15.41
CA LYS A 29 -27.01 12.10 14.71
C LYS A 29 -27.14 10.59 14.61
N TYR A 30 -26.10 9.92 14.14
CA TYR A 30 -26.09 8.46 14.00
C TYR A 30 -26.30 7.75 15.35
N LEU A 31 -25.58 8.18 16.41
CA LEU A 31 -25.75 7.62 17.76
C LEU A 31 -27.18 7.79 18.29
N SER A 32 -27.79 8.96 18.06
CA SER A 32 -29.18 9.23 18.43
C SER A 32 -30.16 8.32 17.71
N GLU A 33 -29.98 8.08 16.42
CA GLU A 33 -30.80 7.16 15.63
C GLU A 33 -30.65 5.70 16.11
N VAL A 34 -29.41 5.23 16.32
CA VAL A 34 -29.14 3.87 16.80
C VAL A 34 -29.65 3.63 18.21
N SER A 35 -29.74 4.66 19.06
CA SER A 35 -30.26 4.54 20.43
C SER A 35 -31.71 4.09 20.47
N ARG A 36 -32.49 4.39 19.41
CA ARG A 36 -33.94 4.05 19.31
C ARG A 36 -34.19 2.56 19.11
N TYR A 37 -33.17 1.82 18.62
CA TYR A 37 -33.35 0.38 18.39
C TYR A 37 -33.07 -0.42 19.66
N GLY A 38 -34.03 -1.31 20.00
CA GLY A 38 -33.92 -2.24 21.11
C GLY A 38 -32.96 -3.40 20.80
N VAL A 39 -32.42 -4.02 21.85
CA VAL A 39 -31.69 -5.28 21.75
C VAL A 39 -32.68 -6.43 21.80
N LEU A 40 -32.49 -7.44 20.95
CA LEU A 40 -33.35 -8.64 20.94
C LEU A 40 -32.99 -9.58 22.10
N SER A 41 -34.01 -10.28 22.64
CA SER A 41 -33.78 -11.42 23.52
C SER A 41 -33.11 -12.56 22.75
N ARG A 42 -32.61 -13.57 23.46
CA ARG A 42 -31.97 -14.75 22.83
C ARG A 42 -32.92 -15.53 21.94
N GLU A 43 -34.16 -15.64 22.38
CA GLU A 43 -35.20 -16.36 21.66
C GLU A 43 -35.66 -15.62 20.42
N GLU A 44 -35.87 -14.29 20.53
CA GLU A 44 -36.18 -13.43 19.38
C GLU A 44 -35.03 -13.38 18.36
N GLU A 45 -33.78 -13.31 18.84
CA GLU A 45 -32.60 -13.35 17.97
C GLU A 45 -32.58 -14.64 17.15
N TYR A 46 -32.87 -15.78 17.80
CA TYR A 46 -32.88 -17.09 17.14
C TYR A 46 -34.02 -17.19 16.10
N GLU A 47 -35.22 -16.76 16.45
CA GLU A 47 -36.36 -16.80 15.52
C GLU A 47 -36.15 -15.89 14.29
N VAL A 48 -35.64 -14.66 14.52
CA VAL A 48 -35.33 -13.73 13.45
C VAL A 48 -34.21 -14.29 12.56
N ALA A 49 -33.17 -14.84 13.17
CA ALA A 49 -32.04 -15.43 12.43
C ALA A 49 -32.49 -16.66 11.63
N ARG A 50 -33.43 -17.47 12.14
CA ARG A 50 -33.98 -18.61 11.41
C ARG A 50 -34.73 -18.17 10.15
N LYS A 51 -35.60 -17.14 10.25
CA LYS A 51 -36.25 -16.55 9.06
C LYS A 51 -35.30 -16.02 8.03
N VAL A 52 -34.18 -15.39 8.46
CA VAL A 52 -33.13 -14.93 7.55
C VAL A 52 -32.46 -16.10 6.82
N PHE A 53 -32.21 -17.20 7.56
CA PHE A 53 -31.50 -18.36 7.02
C PHE A 53 -32.35 -19.19 6.07
N GLU A 54 -33.61 -19.50 6.46
CA GLU A 54 -34.51 -20.34 5.70
C GLU A 54 -35.22 -19.60 4.57
N ASP A 55 -35.87 -18.46 4.90
CA ASP A 55 -36.75 -17.74 3.98
C ASP A 55 -36.03 -16.62 3.22
N LYS A 56 -34.76 -16.27 3.58
CA LYS A 56 -34.02 -15.10 3.09
C LYS A 56 -34.82 -13.80 3.25
N ASP A 57 -35.64 -13.72 4.31
CA ASP A 57 -36.50 -12.58 4.59
C ASP A 57 -35.63 -11.31 4.84
N ARG A 58 -35.84 -10.29 3.98
CA ARG A 58 -35.15 -9.01 4.10
C ARG A 58 -35.58 -8.22 5.33
N GLY A 59 -36.83 -8.29 5.73
CA GLY A 59 -37.37 -7.63 6.93
C GLY A 59 -36.73 -8.19 8.20
N ALA A 60 -36.66 -9.53 8.31
CA ALA A 60 -35.94 -10.18 9.39
C ALA A 60 -34.43 -9.83 9.41
N ALA A 61 -33.78 -9.80 8.25
CA ALA A 61 -32.40 -9.40 8.16
C ALA A 61 -32.17 -7.94 8.62
N GLN A 62 -33.04 -7.02 8.21
CA GLN A 62 -33.01 -5.63 8.66
C GLN A 62 -33.20 -5.52 10.18
N LYS A 63 -34.17 -6.26 10.76
CA LYS A 63 -34.37 -6.28 12.20
C LYS A 63 -33.14 -6.79 12.95
N LEU A 64 -32.49 -7.85 12.44
CA LEU A 64 -31.30 -8.43 13.04
C LEU A 64 -30.10 -7.45 12.97
N VAL A 65 -29.95 -6.71 11.87
CA VAL A 65 -28.92 -5.67 11.75
C VAL A 65 -29.18 -4.55 12.75
N MET A 66 -30.37 -3.95 12.72
CA MET A 66 -30.72 -2.79 13.56
C MET A 66 -30.52 -3.05 15.05
N SER A 67 -30.90 -4.23 15.53
CA SER A 67 -30.72 -4.64 16.93
C SER A 67 -29.26 -4.80 17.36
N ASN A 68 -28.35 -4.99 16.41
CA ASN A 68 -26.91 -5.19 16.66
C ASN A 68 -26.01 -3.99 16.32
N LEU A 69 -26.56 -2.84 15.88
CA LEU A 69 -25.76 -1.64 15.60
C LEU A 69 -25.02 -1.12 16.84
N LYS A 70 -25.60 -1.25 18.03
CA LYS A 70 -24.93 -0.89 19.31
C LYS A 70 -23.68 -1.72 19.56
N LEU A 71 -23.67 -2.99 19.12
CA LEU A 71 -22.49 -3.86 19.20
C LEU A 71 -21.37 -3.35 18.29
N VAL A 72 -21.72 -2.90 17.09
CA VAL A 72 -20.74 -2.31 16.14
C VAL A 72 -20.09 -1.08 16.76
N ILE A 73 -20.89 -0.14 17.29
CA ILE A 73 -20.37 1.08 17.93
C ILE A 73 -19.42 0.72 19.07
N LYS A 74 -19.82 -0.23 19.94
CA LYS A 74 -18.97 -0.66 21.05
C LYS A 74 -17.61 -1.18 20.57
N ILE A 75 -17.61 -2.06 19.56
CA ILE A 75 -16.38 -2.63 19.02
C ILE A 75 -15.54 -1.56 18.29
N SER A 76 -16.17 -0.66 17.52
CA SER A 76 -15.44 0.41 16.83
C SER A 76 -14.72 1.35 17.79
N LEU A 77 -15.31 1.64 18.94
CA LEU A 77 -14.69 2.46 19.99
C LEU A 77 -13.48 1.78 20.65
N GLU A 78 -13.39 0.45 20.64
CA GLU A 78 -12.20 -0.28 21.13
C GLU A 78 -10.96 -0.03 20.25
N TYR A 79 -11.19 0.29 18.95
CA TYR A 79 -10.14 0.53 17.95
C TYR A 79 -9.96 2.01 17.60
N TYR A 80 -10.70 2.90 18.25
CA TYR A 80 -10.56 4.34 18.00
C TYR A 80 -9.18 4.83 18.39
N ASN A 81 -8.52 5.46 17.44
CA ASN A 81 -7.27 6.17 17.64
C ASN A 81 -7.44 7.61 17.14
N THR A 82 -6.67 8.55 17.67
CA THR A 82 -6.76 10.00 17.41
C THR A 82 -6.69 10.34 15.90
N TYR A 83 -6.11 9.46 15.10
CA TYR A 83 -5.89 9.67 13.65
C TYR A 83 -6.99 9.11 12.74
N LEU A 84 -7.98 8.39 13.29
CA LEU A 84 -9.03 7.76 12.50
C LEU A 84 -10.41 8.35 12.83
N ASN A 85 -11.21 8.56 11.79
CA ASN A 85 -12.60 8.98 11.94
C ASN A 85 -13.43 7.81 12.53
N VAL A 86 -14.03 8.02 13.71
CA VAL A 86 -14.88 7.01 14.38
C VAL A 86 -16.03 6.56 13.49
N LEU A 87 -16.61 7.49 12.73
CA LEU A 87 -17.76 7.19 11.89
C LEU A 87 -17.40 6.20 10.78
N ASP A 88 -16.22 6.34 10.20
CA ASP A 88 -15.75 5.42 9.17
C ASP A 88 -15.49 4.02 9.73
N LEU A 89 -14.92 3.93 10.94
CA LEU A 89 -14.77 2.63 11.64
C LEU A 89 -16.11 1.97 11.91
N ILE A 90 -17.12 2.77 12.30
CA ILE A 90 -18.48 2.26 12.51
C ILE A 90 -19.08 1.76 11.19
N GLN A 91 -18.93 2.50 10.09
CA GLN A 91 -19.47 2.08 8.79
C GLN A 91 -18.81 0.80 8.28
N GLU A 92 -17.50 0.69 8.39
CA GLU A 92 -16.80 -0.56 8.06
C GLU A 92 -17.23 -1.72 8.97
N GLY A 93 -17.42 -1.44 10.25
CA GLY A 93 -18.01 -2.41 11.17
C GLY A 93 -19.43 -2.84 10.78
N ASN A 94 -20.27 -1.91 10.28
CA ASN A 94 -21.60 -2.21 9.76
C ASN A 94 -21.54 -3.12 8.52
N VAL A 95 -20.56 -2.92 7.62
CA VAL A 95 -20.32 -3.82 6.47
C VAL A 95 -19.98 -5.23 6.98
N GLY A 96 -19.14 -5.33 8.01
CA GLY A 96 -18.83 -6.59 8.68
C GLY A 96 -20.06 -7.25 9.30
N LEU A 97 -20.93 -6.48 9.95
CA LEU A 97 -22.21 -6.97 10.50
C LEU A 97 -23.12 -7.51 9.39
N LEU A 98 -23.26 -6.79 8.28
CA LEU A 98 -24.05 -7.23 7.12
C LEU A 98 -23.51 -8.55 6.54
N HIS A 99 -22.20 -8.69 6.49
CA HIS A 99 -21.55 -9.94 6.07
C HIS A 99 -21.88 -11.10 7.03
N ALA A 100 -21.85 -10.83 8.34
CA ALA A 100 -22.20 -11.81 9.35
C ALA A 100 -23.67 -12.28 9.19
N VAL A 101 -24.63 -11.37 8.99
CA VAL A 101 -26.03 -11.69 8.78
C VAL A 101 -26.23 -12.63 7.59
N LYS A 102 -25.51 -12.38 6.48
CA LYS A 102 -25.62 -13.23 5.28
C LYS A 102 -25.09 -14.66 5.46
N LYS A 103 -24.12 -14.85 6.36
CA LYS A 103 -23.41 -16.14 6.53
C LYS A 103 -23.73 -16.86 7.85
N TYR A 104 -24.49 -16.26 8.72
CA TYR A 104 -24.84 -16.86 10.01
C TYR A 104 -25.76 -18.07 9.85
N ASN A 105 -25.44 -19.12 10.59
CA ASN A 105 -26.26 -20.30 10.68
C ASN A 105 -26.75 -20.48 12.16
N PRO A 106 -28.04 -20.29 12.44
CA PRO A 106 -28.60 -20.36 13.80
C PRO A 106 -28.50 -21.75 14.42
N TYR A 107 -28.40 -22.81 13.59
CA TYR A 107 -28.36 -24.21 14.07
C TYR A 107 -26.99 -24.62 14.64
N LYS A 108 -25.95 -23.78 14.52
CA LYS A 108 -24.63 -24.07 15.10
C LYS A 108 -24.52 -23.78 16.61
N GLY A 109 -25.61 -23.37 17.28
CA GLY A 109 -25.65 -23.16 18.72
C GLY A 109 -24.89 -21.92 19.27
N THR A 110 -24.25 -21.17 18.44
CA THR A 110 -23.56 -19.93 18.84
C THR A 110 -24.50 -18.73 18.74
N LYS A 111 -24.35 -17.75 19.66
CA LYS A 111 -25.13 -16.50 19.59
C LYS A 111 -24.67 -15.68 18.34
N PHE A 112 -25.65 -15.01 17.72
CA PHE A 112 -25.35 -14.15 16.58
C PHE A 112 -24.33 -13.04 16.93
N SER A 113 -24.53 -12.39 18.09
CA SER A 113 -23.61 -11.32 18.54
C SER A 113 -22.16 -11.79 18.67
N THR A 114 -21.92 -13.01 19.15
CA THR A 114 -20.58 -13.61 19.22
C THR A 114 -20.01 -13.85 17.83
N TYR A 115 -20.79 -14.43 16.91
CA TYR A 115 -20.38 -14.66 15.53
C TYR A 115 -20.12 -13.34 14.79
N ALA A 116 -21.02 -12.37 14.92
CA ALA A 116 -20.92 -11.06 14.28
C ALA A 116 -19.68 -10.28 14.75
N SER A 117 -19.32 -10.38 16.04
CA SER A 117 -18.17 -9.67 16.59
C SER A 117 -16.84 -10.02 15.90
N PHE A 118 -16.67 -11.25 15.41
CA PHE A 118 -15.49 -11.65 14.63
C PHE A 118 -15.44 -10.95 13.27
N TRP A 119 -16.58 -10.86 12.59
CA TRP A 119 -16.66 -10.18 11.29
C TRP A 119 -16.49 -8.67 11.42
N ILE A 120 -17.16 -8.06 12.42
CA ILE A 120 -17.04 -6.63 12.71
C ILE A 120 -15.57 -6.27 12.94
N ARG A 121 -14.88 -6.99 13.83
CA ARG A 121 -13.44 -6.78 14.09
C ARG A 121 -12.59 -6.97 12.85
N ALA A 122 -12.86 -8.01 12.07
CA ALA A 122 -12.08 -8.29 10.86
C ALA A 122 -12.17 -7.16 9.83
N TYR A 123 -13.37 -6.58 9.62
CA TYR A 123 -13.57 -5.48 8.70
C TYR A 123 -12.94 -4.18 9.21
N ILE A 124 -13.11 -3.85 10.49
CA ILE A 124 -12.49 -2.69 11.13
C ILE A 124 -10.96 -2.77 11.03
N LEU A 125 -10.38 -3.91 11.40
CA LEU A 125 -8.93 -4.11 11.33
C LEU A 125 -8.42 -4.01 9.89
N LYS A 126 -9.13 -4.60 8.93
CA LYS A 126 -8.79 -4.46 7.51
C LYS A 126 -8.78 -3.00 7.08
N TYR A 127 -9.81 -2.23 7.44
CA TYR A 127 -9.91 -0.81 7.11
C TYR A 127 -8.74 -0.01 7.73
N ILE A 128 -8.43 -0.23 9.01
CA ILE A 128 -7.29 0.42 9.67
C ILE A 128 -5.99 0.17 8.92
N MET A 129 -5.74 -1.07 8.52
CA MET A 129 -4.54 -1.41 7.78
C MET A 129 -4.50 -0.80 6.38
N ASP A 130 -5.64 -0.78 5.68
CA ASP A 130 -5.75 -0.23 4.31
C ASP A 130 -5.67 1.31 4.30
N SER A 131 -6.04 1.97 5.40
CA SER A 131 -6.07 3.44 5.56
C SER A 131 -4.89 3.99 6.36
N TRP A 132 -3.92 3.16 6.75
CA TRP A 132 -2.79 3.57 7.58
C TRP A 132 -1.86 4.55 6.88
N SER A 133 -1.62 4.34 5.60
CA SER A 133 -0.73 5.12 4.75
C SER A 133 -1.22 5.09 3.30
N LEU A 134 -0.85 6.10 2.51
CA LEU A 134 -1.15 6.18 1.07
C LEU A 134 -0.63 4.94 0.32
N VAL A 135 0.52 4.43 0.73
CA VAL A 135 1.07 3.17 0.22
C VAL A 135 0.69 2.04 1.18
N LYS A 136 0.05 0.98 0.68
CA LYS A 136 -0.37 -0.16 1.50
C LYS A 136 0.79 -0.81 2.24
N VAL A 137 0.71 -0.82 3.57
CA VAL A 137 1.77 -1.33 4.45
C VAL A 137 1.77 -2.86 4.54
N GLY A 138 0.60 -3.51 4.50
CA GLY A 138 0.44 -4.95 4.75
C GLY A 138 -0.06 -5.74 3.54
N THR A 139 0.79 -6.08 2.58
CA THR A 139 0.41 -6.87 1.39
C THR A 139 0.55 -8.37 1.61
N THR A 140 1.57 -8.82 2.33
CA THR A 140 1.81 -10.24 2.62
C THR A 140 1.16 -10.68 3.95
N GLN A 141 1.07 -11.99 4.16
CA GLN A 141 0.48 -12.54 5.40
C GLN A 141 1.35 -12.23 6.63
N SER A 142 2.68 -12.31 6.51
CA SER A 142 3.62 -11.94 7.57
C SER A 142 3.50 -10.44 7.92
N GLN A 143 3.45 -9.56 6.93
CA GLN A 143 3.29 -8.12 7.15
C GLN A 143 1.97 -7.78 7.87
N ARG A 144 0.85 -8.46 7.51
CA ARG A 144 -0.41 -8.29 8.24
C ARG A 144 -0.32 -8.75 9.70
N LYS A 145 0.32 -9.90 9.93
CA LYS A 145 0.57 -10.42 11.29
C LYS A 145 1.39 -9.43 12.11
N LEU A 146 2.46 -8.86 11.52
CA LEU A 146 3.31 -7.88 12.15
C LEU A 146 2.58 -6.57 12.44
N PHE A 147 1.81 -6.05 11.51
CA PHE A 147 1.03 -4.82 11.70
C PHE A 147 0.21 -4.83 13.00
N TYR A 148 -0.47 -5.95 13.29
CA TYR A 148 -1.32 -6.04 14.48
C TYR A 148 -0.62 -6.48 15.75
N ARG A 149 0.47 -7.24 15.65
CA ARG A 149 1.08 -7.89 16.81
C ARG A 149 2.40 -7.26 17.24
N LEU A 150 3.12 -6.58 16.34
CA LEU A 150 4.45 -6.06 16.62
C LEU A 150 4.49 -5.11 17.81
N ASN A 151 3.63 -4.08 17.82
CA ASN A 151 3.58 -3.11 18.91
C ASN A 151 3.13 -3.74 20.23
N LYS A 152 2.17 -4.66 20.17
CA LYS A 152 1.71 -5.38 21.37
C LYS A 152 2.82 -6.26 21.97
N GLU A 153 3.58 -6.95 21.12
CA GLU A 153 4.68 -7.79 21.59
C GLU A 153 5.86 -6.96 22.11
N LYS A 154 6.13 -5.78 21.51
CA LYS A 154 7.09 -4.81 22.04
C LYS A 154 6.71 -4.36 23.47
N GLN A 155 5.48 -3.88 23.63
CA GLN A 155 4.98 -3.44 24.95
C GLN A 155 5.03 -4.56 26.00
N LYS A 156 4.74 -5.79 25.60
CA LYS A 156 4.80 -6.97 26.48
C LYS A 156 6.24 -7.25 26.94
N LEU A 157 7.22 -7.17 26.03
CA LEU A 157 8.63 -7.36 26.37
C LEU A 157 9.14 -6.22 27.28
N GLU A 158 8.78 -4.99 26.96
CA GLU A 158 9.10 -3.82 27.78
C GLU A 158 8.52 -3.93 29.20
N ALA A 159 7.26 -4.39 29.33
CA ALA A 159 6.62 -4.64 30.62
C ALA A 159 7.32 -5.75 31.44
N LEU A 160 8.02 -6.68 30.77
CA LEU A 160 8.85 -7.70 31.39
C LEU A 160 10.28 -7.22 31.69
N GLY A 161 10.59 -5.93 31.43
CA GLY A 161 11.92 -5.36 31.60
C GLY A 161 12.95 -5.81 30.55
N MET A 162 12.49 -6.38 29.42
CA MET A 162 13.34 -6.85 28.33
C MET A 162 13.42 -5.81 27.22
N ILE A 163 14.59 -5.66 26.59
CA ILE A 163 14.76 -4.81 25.42
C ILE A 163 14.18 -5.55 24.21
N PRO A 164 13.22 -4.96 23.45
CA PRO A 164 12.58 -5.62 22.30
C PRO A 164 13.49 -5.60 21.06
N VAL A 165 14.57 -6.41 21.09
CA VAL A 165 15.47 -6.56 19.93
C VAL A 165 14.78 -7.33 18.80
N PRO A 166 15.09 -7.01 17.50
CA PRO A 166 14.45 -7.65 16.34
C PRO A 166 14.50 -9.17 16.36
N ALA A 167 15.63 -9.78 16.76
CA ALA A 167 15.80 -11.23 16.84
C ALA A 167 14.82 -11.90 17.83
N LEU A 168 14.56 -11.26 19.00
CA LEU A 168 13.62 -11.79 19.99
C LEU A 168 12.17 -11.67 19.52
N LEU A 169 11.84 -10.53 18.87
CA LEU A 169 10.52 -10.33 18.26
C LEU A 169 10.26 -11.30 17.10
N ALA A 170 11.29 -11.60 16.30
CA ALA A 170 11.23 -12.56 15.20
C ALA A 170 10.89 -13.97 15.71
N SER A 171 11.58 -14.42 16.78
CA SER A 171 11.32 -15.68 17.43
C SER A 171 9.90 -15.78 17.99
N ASN A 172 9.43 -14.74 18.71
CA ASN A 172 8.10 -14.73 19.34
C ASN A 172 6.95 -14.64 18.31
N LEU A 173 7.20 -13.99 17.18
CA LEU A 173 6.20 -13.78 16.13
C LEU A 173 6.32 -14.79 14.99
N ASP A 174 7.30 -15.69 15.01
CA ASP A 174 7.54 -16.69 13.97
C ASP A 174 7.56 -16.04 12.56
N VAL A 175 8.49 -15.11 12.38
CA VAL A 175 8.78 -14.35 11.15
C VAL A 175 10.28 -14.11 11.05
N LYS A 176 10.75 -13.67 9.88
CA LYS A 176 12.17 -13.32 9.71
C LYS A 176 12.51 -11.98 10.38
N GLU A 177 13.75 -11.86 10.83
CA GLU A 177 14.25 -10.62 11.46
C GLU A 177 14.20 -9.42 10.50
N GLU A 178 14.56 -9.64 9.23
CA GLU A 178 14.49 -8.63 8.16
C GLU A 178 13.06 -8.08 7.98
N GLU A 179 12.02 -8.93 8.08
CA GLU A 179 10.62 -8.52 7.97
C GLU A 179 10.19 -7.62 9.16
N ILE A 180 10.78 -7.85 10.33
CA ILE A 180 10.53 -7.00 11.51
C ILE A 180 11.16 -5.64 11.34
N GLU A 181 12.43 -5.57 10.93
CA GLU A 181 13.13 -4.30 10.71
C GLU A 181 12.44 -3.47 9.63
N GLU A 182 12.06 -4.10 8.51
CA GLU A 182 11.32 -3.45 7.45
C GLU A 182 9.98 -2.91 7.95
N MET A 183 9.23 -3.73 8.71
CA MET A 183 7.94 -3.32 9.23
C MET A 183 8.06 -2.21 10.29
N GLN A 184 9.11 -2.24 11.11
CA GLN A 184 9.40 -1.15 12.04
C GLN A 184 9.66 0.17 11.34
N LYS A 185 10.45 0.15 10.26
CA LYS A 185 10.68 1.35 9.43
C LYS A 185 9.37 1.86 8.85
N ARG A 186 8.55 0.99 8.25
CA ARG A 186 7.26 1.37 7.66
C ARG A 186 6.27 1.96 8.67
N LEU A 187 6.25 1.45 9.90
CA LEU A 187 5.35 1.94 10.95
C LEU A 187 5.86 3.19 11.68
N SER A 188 7.15 3.50 11.58
CA SER A 188 7.74 4.69 12.22
C SER A 188 7.57 5.97 11.39
N PHE A 189 7.33 5.86 10.08
CA PHE A 189 7.09 6.99 9.20
C PHE A 189 5.58 7.21 9.03
N THR A 190 5.17 8.46 9.18
CA THR A 190 3.84 8.95 8.80
C THR A 190 3.96 9.72 7.51
N ASP A 191 2.91 9.66 6.67
CA ASP A 191 2.85 10.46 5.46
C ASP A 191 2.86 11.95 5.85
N ILE A 192 3.73 12.72 5.20
CA ILE A 192 3.89 14.16 5.43
C ILE A 192 3.14 14.90 4.31
N SER A 193 2.38 15.94 4.65
CA SER A 193 1.78 16.79 3.64
C SER A 193 2.84 17.62 2.93
N LEU A 194 2.87 17.60 1.62
CA LEU A 194 3.76 18.44 0.82
C LEU A 194 3.42 19.94 0.93
N ASP A 195 2.17 20.25 1.26
CA ASP A 195 1.70 21.63 1.48
C ASP A 195 2.03 22.16 2.88
N SER A 196 2.69 21.35 3.72
CA SER A 196 3.12 21.80 5.04
C SER A 196 4.21 22.85 4.90
N PRO A 197 4.11 24.00 5.62
CA PRO A 197 5.16 25.00 5.65
C PRO A 197 6.44 24.43 6.27
N ILE A 198 7.59 24.84 5.77
CA ILE A 198 8.90 24.40 6.28
C ILE A 198 9.17 25.01 7.65
N HIS A 199 8.73 26.25 7.85
CA HIS A 199 8.80 27.00 9.10
C HIS A 199 7.47 27.68 9.38
N ASP A 200 7.11 27.86 10.64
CA ASP A 200 5.81 28.45 11.06
C ASP A 200 5.54 29.86 10.50
N GLU A 201 6.57 30.58 10.04
CA GLU A 201 6.49 31.94 9.51
C GLU A 201 6.87 32.04 8.01
N SER A 202 7.11 30.92 7.30
CA SER A 202 7.47 30.94 5.89
C SER A 202 6.28 30.55 5.00
N ASP A 203 6.18 31.20 3.85
CA ASP A 203 5.25 30.80 2.78
C ASP A 203 5.75 29.60 1.98
N ASP A 204 7.02 29.20 2.18
CA ASP A 204 7.64 28.07 1.48
C ASP A 204 7.11 26.73 2.02
N THR A 205 6.74 25.85 1.12
CA THR A 205 6.23 24.52 1.43
C THR A 205 7.28 23.43 1.21
N ILE A 206 7.06 22.24 1.78
CA ILE A 206 7.93 21.07 1.51
C ILE A 206 7.95 20.76 0.01
N MET A 207 6.86 21.02 -0.72
CA MET A 207 6.76 20.82 -2.15
C MET A 207 7.79 21.64 -2.92
N ASP A 208 8.07 22.88 -2.48
CA ASP A 208 9.03 23.78 -3.14
C ASP A 208 10.49 23.30 -3.01
N MET A 209 10.78 22.46 -2.03
CA MET A 209 12.10 21.83 -1.85
C MET A 209 12.34 20.59 -2.72
N ILE A 210 11.28 20.02 -3.28
CA ILE A 210 11.40 18.82 -4.09
C ILE A 210 11.95 19.18 -5.46
N ARG A 211 13.14 18.67 -5.78
CA ARG A 211 13.72 18.83 -7.12
C ARG A 211 12.79 18.22 -8.17
N GLY A 212 12.45 18.97 -9.20
CA GLY A 212 11.84 18.45 -10.42
C GLY A 212 12.74 17.37 -11.05
N GLY A 213 12.11 16.35 -11.68
CA GLY A 213 12.82 15.16 -12.16
C GLY A 213 13.85 15.38 -13.27
N ASP A 214 13.83 16.52 -13.98
CA ASP A 214 14.73 16.79 -15.09
C ASP A 214 15.64 17.97 -14.76
N ASP A 215 16.90 17.69 -14.51
CA ASP A 215 17.93 18.72 -14.55
C ASP A 215 18.06 19.21 -15.99
N VAL A 216 17.68 20.48 -16.23
CA VAL A 216 17.68 21.08 -17.57
C VAL A 216 19.07 21.00 -18.21
N GLU A 217 20.13 21.13 -17.41
CA GLU A 217 21.51 21.00 -17.84
C GLU A 217 21.80 19.57 -18.33
N GLU A 218 21.36 18.56 -17.59
CA GLU A 218 21.53 17.15 -17.98
C GLU A 218 20.73 16.80 -19.25
N VAL A 219 19.48 17.30 -19.38
CA VAL A 219 18.67 17.10 -20.58
C VAL A 219 19.32 17.73 -21.81
N VAL A 220 19.82 18.96 -21.71
CA VAL A 220 20.50 19.65 -22.81
C VAL A 220 21.79 18.93 -23.15
N SER A 221 22.62 18.59 -22.17
CA SER A 221 23.89 17.84 -22.36
C SER A 221 23.63 16.48 -23.03
N ASN A 222 22.60 15.72 -22.57
CA ASN A 222 22.26 14.45 -23.19
C ASN A 222 21.76 14.61 -24.64
N LYS A 223 21.02 15.69 -24.92
CA LYS A 223 20.58 15.99 -26.28
C LYS A 223 21.75 16.31 -27.18
N GLU A 224 22.68 17.17 -26.74
CA GLU A 224 23.89 17.53 -27.47
C GLU A 224 24.78 16.31 -27.73
N LYS A 225 24.99 15.48 -26.69
CA LYS A 225 25.73 14.21 -26.82
C LYS A 225 25.11 13.29 -27.88
N ARG A 226 23.76 13.18 -27.90
CA ARG A 226 23.06 12.38 -28.92
C ARG A 226 23.21 12.94 -30.33
N GLU A 227 23.13 14.25 -30.49
CA GLU A 227 23.30 14.93 -31.80
C GLU A 227 24.74 14.73 -32.33
N ILE A 228 25.74 14.91 -31.50
CA ILE A 228 27.14 14.67 -31.84
C ILE A 228 27.35 13.20 -32.21
N LEU A 229 26.84 12.26 -31.42
CA LEU A 229 26.93 10.83 -31.71
C LEU A 229 26.25 10.47 -33.03
N ALA A 230 25.05 10.99 -33.29
CA ALA A 230 24.31 10.76 -34.53
C ALA A 230 25.11 11.29 -35.77
N GLN A 231 25.73 12.46 -35.65
CA GLN A 231 26.55 13.03 -36.71
C GLN A 231 27.79 12.16 -36.97
N ARG A 232 28.48 11.73 -35.91
CA ARG A 232 29.65 10.85 -36.01
C ARG A 232 29.34 9.50 -36.63
N VAL A 233 28.21 8.88 -36.20
CA VAL A 233 27.72 7.64 -36.80
C VAL A 233 27.44 7.83 -38.29
N LYS A 234 26.84 8.96 -38.70
CA LYS A 234 26.59 9.27 -40.12
C LYS A 234 27.85 9.40 -40.92
N GLU A 235 28.91 10.02 -40.37
CA GLU A 235 30.23 10.12 -40.99
C GLU A 235 30.89 8.75 -41.08
N PHE A 236 30.79 7.92 -40.04
CA PHE A 236 31.35 6.57 -40.05
C PHE A 236 30.71 5.69 -41.14
N LYS A 237 29.39 5.77 -41.32
CA LYS A 237 28.68 5.03 -42.38
C LYS A 237 29.15 5.35 -43.77
N LYS A 238 29.60 6.61 -44.06
CA LYS A 238 30.12 6.98 -45.37
C LYS A 238 31.44 6.25 -45.74
N GLY A 239 32.17 5.72 -44.77
CA GLY A 239 33.39 4.96 -44.96
C GLY A 239 33.23 3.45 -45.01
N LEU A 240 31.95 2.95 -44.93
CA LEU A 240 31.63 1.54 -44.95
C LEU A 240 31.05 1.11 -46.30
N ASN A 241 31.28 -0.17 -46.66
CA ASN A 241 30.65 -0.79 -47.85
C ASN A 241 29.17 -1.13 -47.54
N ASP A 242 28.32 -1.27 -48.55
CA ASP A 242 26.88 -1.55 -48.42
C ASP A 242 26.57 -2.71 -47.45
N LYS A 243 27.37 -3.79 -47.50
CA LYS A 243 27.22 -4.95 -46.58
C LYS A 243 27.61 -4.61 -45.13
N GLU A 244 28.61 -3.80 -44.96
CA GLU A 244 29.10 -3.32 -43.66
C GLU A 244 28.06 -2.35 -43.04
N VAL A 245 27.49 -1.46 -43.87
CA VAL A 245 26.42 -0.54 -43.41
C VAL A 245 25.18 -1.31 -42.94
N PHE A 246 24.73 -2.31 -43.74
CA PHE A 246 23.60 -3.11 -43.39
C PHE A 246 23.78 -3.87 -42.05
N ILE A 247 24.95 -4.51 -41.87
CA ILE A 247 25.28 -5.20 -40.62
C ILE A 247 25.33 -4.22 -39.46
N PHE A 248 25.87 -3.05 -39.66
CA PHE A 248 25.97 -2.00 -38.66
C PHE A 248 24.59 -1.52 -38.23
N GLU A 249 23.66 -1.26 -39.16
CA GLU A 249 22.32 -0.76 -38.89
C GLU A 249 21.41 -1.83 -38.29
N GLN A 250 21.37 -3.01 -38.89
CA GLN A 250 20.36 -4.03 -38.57
C GLN A 250 20.80 -4.99 -37.45
N ARG A 251 22.08 -4.94 -37.06
CA ARG A 251 22.57 -5.81 -36.01
C ARG A 251 23.28 -5.09 -34.86
N ILE A 252 24.00 -4.03 -35.12
CA ILE A 252 24.75 -3.31 -34.07
C ILE A 252 23.90 -2.18 -33.47
N MET A 253 23.14 -1.46 -34.31
CA MET A 253 22.36 -0.30 -33.91
C MET A 253 20.87 -0.60 -33.70
N ALA A 254 20.37 -1.71 -34.18
CA ALA A 254 18.94 -2.08 -34.07
C ALA A 254 18.57 -2.51 -32.65
N GLU A 255 17.38 -2.14 -32.20
CA GLU A 255 16.78 -2.63 -30.93
C GLU A 255 16.54 -4.14 -30.98
N ASP A 256 16.05 -4.66 -32.13
CA ASP A 256 15.89 -6.09 -32.41
C ASP A 256 16.95 -6.54 -33.44
N PRO A 257 18.12 -7.06 -33.02
CA PRO A 257 19.22 -7.37 -33.91
C PRO A 257 18.95 -8.65 -34.74
N LEU A 258 19.10 -8.55 -36.07
CA LEU A 258 19.04 -9.68 -36.97
C LEU A 258 20.10 -10.74 -36.65
N THR A 259 19.75 -12.02 -36.82
CA THR A 259 20.69 -13.12 -36.62
C THR A 259 21.74 -13.17 -37.76
N LEU A 260 22.94 -13.66 -37.45
CA LEU A 260 23.98 -13.84 -38.47
C LEU A 260 23.56 -14.78 -39.61
N GLN A 261 22.59 -15.66 -39.36
CA GLN A 261 22.07 -16.60 -40.35
C GLN A 261 21.14 -15.89 -41.34
N GLU A 262 20.28 -15.00 -40.86
CA GLU A 262 19.38 -14.18 -41.69
C GLU A 262 20.21 -13.21 -42.58
N ILE A 263 21.20 -12.56 -42.01
CA ILE A 263 22.12 -11.71 -42.76
C ILE A 263 22.88 -12.51 -43.82
N GLY A 264 23.32 -13.73 -43.46
CA GLY A 264 23.96 -14.64 -44.40
C GLY A 264 23.06 -15.02 -45.59
N GLN A 265 21.79 -15.31 -45.35
CA GLN A 265 20.80 -15.61 -46.36
C GLN A 265 20.56 -14.41 -47.28
N GLN A 266 20.39 -13.21 -46.73
CA GLN A 266 20.11 -12.00 -47.48
C GLN A 266 21.24 -11.62 -48.47
N PHE A 267 22.47 -11.75 -48.03
CA PHE A 267 23.67 -11.39 -48.85
C PHE A 267 24.33 -12.59 -49.54
N LYS A 268 23.73 -13.79 -49.46
CA LYS A 268 24.26 -15.05 -50.01
C LYS A 268 25.71 -15.33 -49.56
N ILE A 269 25.97 -15.14 -48.27
CA ILE A 269 27.24 -15.41 -47.63
C ILE A 269 27.10 -16.38 -46.47
N SER A 270 28.18 -17.06 -46.12
CA SER A 270 28.13 -17.97 -44.93
C SER A 270 27.99 -17.19 -43.64
N ARG A 271 27.39 -17.83 -42.63
CA ARG A 271 27.26 -17.30 -41.26
C ARG A 271 28.60 -16.81 -40.70
N GLU A 272 29.64 -17.59 -40.93
CA GLU A 272 31.03 -17.24 -40.48
C GLU A 272 31.55 -16.00 -41.22
N ARG A 273 31.21 -15.84 -42.47
CA ARG A 273 31.59 -14.63 -43.24
C ARG A 273 30.88 -13.39 -42.72
N ALA A 274 29.59 -13.51 -42.35
CA ALA A 274 28.84 -12.42 -41.73
C ALA A 274 29.48 -12.02 -40.39
N ARG A 275 29.89 -13.01 -39.56
CA ARG A 275 30.59 -12.78 -38.29
C ARG A 275 31.95 -12.07 -38.47
N GLN A 276 32.71 -12.43 -39.52
CA GLN A 276 33.98 -11.77 -39.84
C GLN A 276 33.75 -10.30 -40.22
N ILE A 277 32.70 -10.00 -40.98
CA ILE A 277 32.36 -8.62 -41.35
C ILE A 277 31.91 -7.85 -40.08
N GLU A 278 31.05 -8.40 -39.25
CA GLU A 278 30.64 -7.81 -37.98
C GLU A 278 31.86 -7.42 -37.13
N ASN A 279 32.78 -8.35 -36.89
CA ASN A 279 33.97 -8.12 -36.09
C ASN A 279 34.85 -7.02 -36.72
N ARG A 280 34.96 -6.98 -38.05
CA ARG A 280 35.72 -5.94 -38.78
C ARG A 280 35.08 -4.57 -38.61
N VAL A 281 33.74 -4.49 -38.67
CA VAL A 281 32.98 -3.23 -38.48
C VAL A 281 33.18 -2.73 -37.07
N ILE A 282 33.04 -3.62 -36.06
CA ILE A 282 33.26 -3.28 -34.65
C ILE A 282 34.71 -2.78 -34.42
N LYS A 283 35.67 -3.45 -35.03
CA LYS A 283 37.09 -3.04 -34.91
C LYS A 283 37.30 -1.66 -35.52
N LYS A 284 36.81 -1.41 -36.77
CA LYS A 284 36.89 -0.09 -37.41
C LYS A 284 36.19 0.99 -36.58
N PHE A 285 35.07 0.66 -35.97
CA PHE A 285 34.34 1.59 -35.09
C PHE A 285 35.18 1.94 -33.86
N LYS A 286 35.71 0.93 -33.16
CA LYS A 286 36.53 1.12 -31.99
C LYS A 286 37.79 1.96 -32.29
N GLU A 287 38.53 1.60 -33.37
CA GLU A 287 39.74 2.31 -33.78
C GLU A 287 39.48 3.80 -34.10
N ARG A 288 38.33 4.11 -34.70
CA ARG A 288 37.99 5.50 -35.07
C ARG A 288 37.56 6.33 -33.88
N PHE A 289 36.85 5.72 -32.92
CA PHE A 289 36.30 6.43 -31.77
C PHE A 289 37.08 6.25 -30.47
N GLN A 290 38.13 5.44 -30.45
CA GLN A 290 38.88 5.13 -29.24
C GLN A 290 39.51 6.37 -28.56
N ASN A 291 39.85 7.40 -29.35
CA ASN A 291 40.40 8.65 -28.85
C ASN A 291 39.32 9.67 -28.44
N GLU A 292 38.10 9.55 -28.96
CA GLU A 292 37.02 10.52 -28.75
C GLU A 292 36.14 10.14 -27.56
N PHE A 293 36.05 8.83 -27.19
CA PHE A 293 35.32 8.37 -26.00
C PHE A 293 36.00 8.75 -24.68
N HIS A 294 37.30 9.12 -24.71
CA HIS A 294 38.00 9.65 -23.53
C HIS A 294 37.68 11.12 -23.24
N GLU A 295 37.16 11.86 -24.22
CA GLU A 295 36.79 13.28 -24.07
C GLU A 295 35.26 13.42 -23.70
N LEU A 296 34.48 12.42 -23.95
CA LEU A 296 33.08 12.34 -23.58
C LEU A 296 32.98 11.41 -22.36
N ASP A 297 33.11 11.93 -21.15
CA ASP A 297 32.84 11.18 -19.92
C ASP A 297 31.45 10.54 -20.00
N PHE A 298 31.43 9.23 -20.33
CA PHE A 298 30.27 8.37 -20.26
C PHE A 298 30.30 7.60 -18.95
#